data_bb6fd5b4720366cad0445f7c291d4aec
#
_entry.id   bb6fd5b4720366cad0445f7c291d4aec
#
_cell.length_a   1.000
_cell.length_b   1.000
_cell.length_c   1.000
_cell.angle_alpha   90.00
_cell.angle_beta   90.00
_cell.angle_gamma   90.00
#
_symmetry.space_group_name_H-M   'P 1'
#
loop_
_entity.id
_entity.type
_entity.pdbx_description
1 polymer ?
#
loop_
_entity_poly.entity_id
_entity_poly.type
_entity_poly.pdbx_seq_one_letter_code
_entity_poly.pdbx_strand_id
1 'polypeptide(L)'
;MDDPYKTLGVSKTASQEEIRKAYRKLAKALHPDANPGDKAAEERFKNVSAAFNLLSDADKRAEYDAAARAGLGSQYASGGMSGM
;
A
#
# COMPACT_ATOMS: atom_id res chain seq x y z
N MET A 1 2.16 7.99 -4.40
CA MET A 1 2.04 7.17 -3.18
C MET A 1 3.40 6.99 -2.53
N ASP A 2 3.43 7.10 -1.23
CA ASP A 2 4.66 6.86 -0.50
C ASP A 2 4.97 5.37 -0.45
N ASP A 3 5.98 5.03 0.34
CA ASP A 3 6.38 3.64 0.53
C ASP A 3 5.18 2.79 0.97
N PRO A 4 4.78 1.78 0.20
CA PRO A 4 3.62 0.96 0.57
C PRO A 4 3.80 0.23 1.91
N TYR A 5 5.01 -0.13 2.26
CA TYR A 5 5.27 -0.76 3.55
C TYR A 5 4.97 0.21 4.68
N LYS A 6 5.39 1.46 4.53
CA LYS A 6 5.09 2.49 5.53
C LYS A 6 3.61 2.83 5.56
N THR A 7 2.97 2.83 4.41
CA THR A 7 1.53 3.09 4.33
C THR A 7 0.75 2.07 5.13
N LEU A 8 1.16 0.80 5.07
CA LEU A 8 0.53 -0.26 5.85
C LEU A 8 1.09 -0.38 7.27
N GLY A 9 2.19 0.30 7.55
CA GLY A 9 2.81 0.23 8.87
C GLY A 9 3.51 -1.08 9.15
N VAL A 10 4.08 -1.71 8.12
CA VAL A 10 4.78 -2.98 8.26
C VAL A 10 6.23 -2.84 7.82
N SER A 11 7.05 -3.81 8.21
CA SER A 11 8.45 -3.89 7.79
C SER A 11 8.55 -4.35 6.34
N LYS A 12 9.61 -3.98 5.67
CA LYS A 12 9.91 -4.47 4.32
C LYS A 12 10.07 -5.98 4.29
N THR A 13 10.38 -6.58 5.43
CA THR A 13 10.52 -8.03 5.54
C THR A 13 9.26 -8.71 6.04
N ALA A 14 8.16 -7.98 6.16
CA ALA A 14 6.91 -8.53 6.66
C ALA A 14 6.43 -9.66 5.75
N SER A 15 5.82 -10.68 6.36
CA SER A 15 5.24 -11.78 5.60
C SER A 15 3.95 -11.33 4.92
N GLN A 16 3.50 -12.09 3.94
CA GLN A 16 2.23 -11.80 3.27
C GLN A 16 1.08 -11.80 4.27
N GLU A 17 1.13 -12.66 5.27
CA GLU A 17 0.11 -12.71 6.31
C GLU A 17 0.12 -11.44 7.16
N GLU A 18 1.29 -10.95 7.51
CA GLU A 18 1.42 -9.72 8.27
C GLU A 18 0.88 -8.53 7.48
N ILE A 19 1.17 -8.50 6.18
CA ILE A 19 0.66 -7.46 5.30
C ILE A 19 -0.86 -7.49 5.25
N ARG A 20 -1.43 -8.68 5.14
CA ARG A 20 -2.88 -8.84 5.11
C ARG A 20 -3.54 -8.41 6.41
N LYS A 21 -2.93 -8.77 7.53
CA LYS A 21 -3.44 -8.36 8.85
C LYS A 21 -3.40 -6.85 9.01
N ALA A 22 -2.31 -6.25 8.61
CA ALA A 22 -2.15 -4.79 8.69
C ALA A 22 -3.20 -4.09 7.84
N TYR A 23 -3.42 -4.58 6.63
CA TYR A 23 -4.43 -4.01 5.75
C TYR A 23 -5.83 -4.10 6.36
N ARG A 24 -6.19 -5.27 6.88
CA ARG A 24 -7.52 -5.47 7.47
C ARG A 24 -7.75 -4.51 8.65
N LYS A 25 -6.74 -4.34 9.47
CA LYS A 25 -6.83 -3.44 10.61
C LYS A 25 -7.03 -2.00 10.17
N LEU A 26 -6.23 -1.55 9.21
CA LEU A 26 -6.32 -0.19 8.71
C LEU A 26 -7.61 0.04 7.93
N ALA A 27 -8.02 -0.93 7.12
CA ALA A 27 -9.24 -0.82 6.35
C ALA A 27 -10.45 -0.67 7.25
N LYS A 28 -10.47 -1.42 8.34
CA LYS A 28 -11.55 -1.34 9.32
C LYS A 28 -11.57 0.03 10.01
N ALA A 29 -10.40 0.54 10.37
CA ALA A 29 -10.30 1.82 11.07
C ALA A 29 -10.64 3.00 10.15
N LEU A 30 -10.32 2.89 8.87
CA LEU A 30 -10.47 4.00 7.91
C LEU A 30 -11.72 3.88 7.03
N HIS A 31 -12.50 2.83 7.20
CA HIS A 31 -13.66 2.59 6.37
C HIS A 31 -14.64 3.77 6.40
N PRO A 32 -15.24 4.13 5.27
CA PRO A 32 -16.18 5.24 5.23
C PRO A 32 -17.36 5.10 6.20
N ASP A 33 -17.79 3.89 6.47
CA ASP A 33 -18.89 3.65 7.42
C ASP A 33 -18.49 4.02 8.84
N ALA A 34 -17.23 3.85 9.18
CA ALA A 34 -16.72 4.20 10.51
C ALA A 34 -16.32 5.68 10.58
N ASN A 35 -16.09 6.32 9.44
CA ASN A 35 -15.62 7.69 9.38
C ASN A 35 -16.41 8.49 8.34
N PRO A 36 -17.72 8.61 8.51
CA PRO A 36 -18.55 9.28 7.51
C PRO A 36 -18.14 10.74 7.36
N GLY A 37 -17.94 11.16 6.11
CA GLY A 37 -17.60 12.53 5.83
C GLY A 37 -16.15 12.92 6.11
N ASP A 38 -15.33 11.99 6.58
CA ASP A 38 -13.93 12.26 6.87
C ASP A 38 -13.09 12.05 5.62
N LYS A 39 -12.75 13.14 4.95
CA LYS A 39 -11.99 13.08 3.70
C LYS A 39 -10.56 12.59 3.90
N ALA A 40 -9.97 12.91 5.03
CA ALA A 40 -8.62 12.45 5.33
C ALA A 40 -8.58 10.93 5.48
N ALA A 41 -9.57 10.37 6.16
CA ALA A 41 -9.68 8.92 6.30
C ALA A 41 -9.94 8.26 4.95
N GLU A 42 -10.77 8.86 4.12
CA GLU A 42 -11.06 8.36 2.79
C GLU A 42 -9.80 8.31 1.93
N GLU A 43 -9.00 9.35 1.95
CA GLU A 43 -7.75 9.42 1.22
C GLU A 43 -6.78 8.36 1.70
N ARG A 44 -6.66 8.21 3.01
CA ARG A 44 -5.80 7.19 3.59
C ARG A 44 -6.29 5.79 3.24
N PHE A 45 -7.58 5.58 3.20
CA PHE A 45 -8.15 4.30 2.82
C PHE A 45 -7.75 3.93 1.39
N LYS A 46 -7.80 4.89 0.48
CA LYS A 46 -7.36 4.66 -0.90
C LYS A 46 -5.88 4.30 -0.97
N ASN A 47 -5.06 5.02 -0.21
CA ASN A 47 -3.62 4.74 -0.18
C ASN A 47 -3.32 3.36 0.41
N VAL A 48 -4.01 3.00 1.48
CA VAL A 48 -3.86 1.70 2.12
C VAL A 48 -4.27 0.58 1.16
N SER A 49 -5.37 0.77 0.46
CA SER A 49 -5.85 -0.23 -0.51
C SER A 49 -4.87 -0.41 -1.66
N ALA A 50 -4.33 0.68 -2.17
CA ALA A 50 -3.34 0.62 -3.25
C ALA A 50 -2.07 -0.08 -2.79
N ALA A 51 -1.61 0.23 -1.58
CA ALA A 51 -0.43 -0.42 -1.01
C ALA A 51 -0.65 -1.92 -0.84
N PHE A 52 -1.83 -2.31 -0.37
CA PHE A 52 -2.15 -3.71 -0.21
C PHE A 52 -2.20 -4.43 -1.56
N ASN A 53 -2.83 -3.81 -2.57
CA ASN A 53 -2.89 -4.41 -3.90
C ASN A 53 -1.50 -4.66 -4.47
N LEU A 54 -0.58 -3.76 -4.21
CA LEU A 54 0.80 -3.93 -4.66
C LEU A 54 1.52 -5.03 -3.90
N LEU A 55 1.41 -5.03 -2.58
CA LEU A 55 2.20 -5.93 -1.74
C LEU A 55 1.59 -7.32 -1.57
N SER A 56 0.29 -7.46 -1.80
CA SER A 56 -0.36 -8.76 -1.66
C SER A 56 -0.07 -9.70 -2.82
N ASP A 57 0.32 -9.14 -3.96
CA ASP A 57 0.72 -9.95 -5.13
C ASP A 57 2.23 -10.16 -5.06
N ALA A 58 2.66 -11.41 -4.95
CA ALA A 58 4.07 -11.73 -4.78
C ALA A 58 4.92 -11.19 -5.94
N ASP A 59 4.40 -11.26 -7.16
CA ASP A 59 5.14 -10.78 -8.33
C ASP A 59 5.27 -9.26 -8.32
N LYS A 60 4.18 -8.56 -8.03
CA LYS A 60 4.20 -7.11 -7.95
C LYS A 60 5.09 -6.64 -6.82
N ARG A 61 5.03 -7.32 -5.70
CA ARG A 61 5.88 -7.00 -4.56
C ARG A 61 7.35 -7.15 -4.92
N ALA A 62 7.71 -8.25 -5.60
CA ALA A 62 9.08 -8.49 -6.02
C ALA A 62 9.56 -7.41 -6.99
N GLU A 63 8.71 -7.00 -7.92
CA GLU A 63 9.02 -5.93 -8.86
C GLU A 63 9.22 -4.60 -8.14
N TYR A 64 8.35 -4.30 -7.20
CA TYR A 64 8.48 -3.07 -6.42
C TYR A 64 9.78 -3.07 -5.61
N ASP A 65 10.09 -4.19 -4.96
CA ASP A 65 11.29 -4.30 -4.14
C ASP A 65 12.56 -4.14 -4.98
N ALA A 66 12.57 -4.72 -6.18
CA ALA A 66 13.69 -4.58 -7.09
C ALA A 66 13.84 -3.12 -7.55
N ALA A 67 12.74 -2.47 -7.89
CA ALA A 67 12.75 -1.07 -8.31
C ALA A 67 13.20 -0.17 -7.16
N ALA A 68 12.76 -0.44 -5.95
CA ALA A 68 13.16 0.33 -4.78
C ALA A 68 14.64 0.20 -4.50
N ARG A 69 15.17 -1.00 -4.69
CA ARG A 69 16.60 -1.26 -4.50
C ARG A 69 17.44 -0.47 -5.51
N ALA A 70 16.90 -0.29 -6.71
CA ALA A 70 17.55 0.48 -7.76
C ALA A 70 17.28 1.99 -7.66
N GLY A 71 16.50 2.43 -6.67
CA GLY A 71 16.17 3.83 -6.50
C GLY A 71 14.98 4.30 -7.33
N LEU A 72 14.22 3.37 -7.89
CA LEU A 72 13.08 3.70 -8.75
C LEU A 72 11.73 3.46 -8.11
N GLY A 73 11.72 3.14 -6.82
CA GLY A 73 10.50 2.76 -6.12
C GLY A 73 9.40 3.78 -6.19
N SER A 74 9.71 5.06 -6.02
CA SER A 74 8.69 6.10 -6.05
C SER A 74 8.09 6.26 -7.44
N GLN A 75 8.88 6.16 -8.49
CA GLN A 75 8.38 6.20 -9.84
C GLN A 75 7.44 5.03 -10.13
N TYR A 76 7.84 3.85 -9.71
CA TYR A 76 7.04 2.65 -9.90
C TYR A 76 5.69 2.80 -9.19
N ALA A 77 5.71 3.24 -7.95
CA ALA A 77 4.48 3.33 -7.16
C ALA A 77 3.53 4.40 -7.66
N SER A 78 4.05 5.50 -8.17
CA SER A 78 3.20 6.63 -8.54
C SER A 78 2.78 6.63 -9.98
N GLY A 79 3.61 6.16 -10.88
CA GLY A 79 3.36 6.39 -12.29
C GLY A 79 3.42 5.21 -13.18
N GLY A 80 4.01 4.15 -12.72
CA GLY A 80 4.27 3.02 -13.58
C GLY A 80 3.04 2.47 -14.26
N MET A 81 1.94 2.50 -13.59
CA MET A 81 0.74 1.92 -14.14
C MET A 81 0.08 2.81 -15.14
N SER A 82 0.12 4.09 -14.92
CA SER A 82 -0.54 5.00 -15.79
C SER A 82 0.18 5.15 -17.12
N GLY A 83 1.41 4.79 -17.17
CA GLY A 83 2.19 4.91 -18.37
C GLY A 83 1.90 3.84 -19.40
N MET A 84 1.09 2.94 -19.07
CA MET A 84 0.77 1.87 -20.01
C MET A 84 -0.29 2.30 -21.04
#